data_d284de40b81c1a14928ef8f0d36d772e
#
_entry.id   d284de40b81c1a14928ef8f0d36d772e
#
_cell.length_a   1.000
_cell.length_b   1.000
_cell.length_c   1.000
_cell.angle_alpha   90.00
_cell.angle_beta   90.00
_cell.angle_gamma   90.00
#
_symmetry.space_group_name_H-M   'P 1'
#
loop_
_entity.id
_entity.type
_entity.pdbx_description
1 polymer ?
#
loop_
_entity_poly.entity_id
_entity_poly.type
_entity_poly.pdbx_seq_one_letter_code
_entity_poly.pdbx_strand_id
1 'polypeptide(L)'
;MKKIIILMVCLWGLGNTFTSAQTTEKEKFISSLMKQMTLDEKIGQLAQCTYRGNFTGPDGGNIPKEEYVRQGRIGSMLNVIGVKDIRRYQELALQSRLRIPLIFGLDVIHGYRTGFPLPLAEAASFDLAMI
;
A
#
# COMPACT_ATOMS: atom_id res chain seq x y z
N MET A 1 29.47 37.50 12.73
CA MET A 1 29.57 36.05 12.83
C MET A 1 28.64 35.45 13.90
N LYS A 2 28.64 35.92 15.16
CA LYS A 2 27.77 35.37 16.24
C LYS A 2 26.27 35.44 15.95
N LYS A 3 25.75 36.50 15.29
CA LYS A 3 24.32 36.64 14.93
C LYS A 3 23.83 35.66 13.84
N ILE A 4 24.70 35.28 12.88
CA ILE A 4 24.39 34.35 11.81
C ILE A 4 24.31 32.91 12.37
N ILE A 5 25.17 32.57 13.32
CA ILE A 5 25.16 31.25 13.99
C ILE A 5 23.89 31.05 14.80
N ILE A 6 23.41 32.09 15.51
CA ILE A 6 22.14 32.03 16.28
C ILE A 6 20.94 31.83 15.33
N LEU A 7 20.92 32.49 14.18
CA LEU A 7 19.83 32.33 13.19
C LEU A 7 19.80 30.93 12.60
N MET A 8 20.95 30.32 12.30
CA MET A 8 21.05 28.94 11.80
C MET A 8 20.61 27.89 12.85
N VAL A 9 20.94 28.08 14.11
CA VAL A 9 20.52 27.17 15.18
C VAL A 9 19.00 27.25 15.41
N CYS A 10 18.39 28.43 15.28
CA CYS A 10 16.93 28.59 15.37
C CYS A 10 16.18 27.93 14.19
N LEU A 11 16.72 28.03 12.96
CA LEU A 11 16.12 27.33 11.80
C LEU A 11 16.23 25.80 11.92
N TRP A 12 17.29 25.28 12.49
CA TRP A 12 17.46 23.83 12.69
C TRP A 12 16.55 23.28 13.76
N GLY A 13 16.29 24.05 14.82
CA GLY A 13 15.36 23.69 15.88
C GLY A 13 13.90 23.63 15.40
N LEU A 14 13.48 24.52 14.51
CA LEU A 14 12.12 24.55 13.95
C LEU A 14 11.85 23.37 12.99
N GLY A 15 12.85 22.93 12.22
CA GLY A 15 12.70 21.80 11.30
C GLY A 15 12.44 20.47 12.02
N ASN A 16 13.08 20.22 13.14
CA ASN A 16 12.95 18.98 13.89
C ASN A 16 11.62 18.85 14.65
N THR A 17 11.01 19.97 15.07
CA THR A 17 9.72 19.93 15.76
C THR A 17 8.55 19.60 14.84
N PHE A 18 8.58 20.04 13.57
CA PHE A 18 7.55 19.71 12.59
C PHE A 18 7.55 18.21 12.24
N THR A 19 8.70 17.60 12.10
CA THR A 19 8.82 16.16 11.76
C THR A 19 8.30 15.27 12.90
N SER A 20 8.60 15.63 14.15
CA SER A 20 8.13 14.89 15.33
C SER A 20 6.61 14.98 15.54
N ALA A 21 5.99 16.15 15.31
CA ALA A 21 4.55 16.34 15.43
C ALA A 21 3.77 15.52 14.40
N GLN A 22 4.23 15.48 13.15
CA GLN A 22 3.57 14.72 12.08
C GLN A 22 3.65 13.21 12.33
N THR A 23 4.77 12.69 12.81
CA THR A 23 4.93 11.27 13.18
C THR A 23 3.97 10.90 14.31
N THR A 24 3.85 11.72 15.32
CA THR A 24 2.98 11.48 16.48
C THR A 24 1.50 11.43 16.11
N GLU A 25 1.01 12.31 15.24
CA GLU A 25 -0.40 12.32 14.79
C GLU A 25 -0.71 11.08 13.92
N LYS A 26 0.20 10.69 13.04
CA LYS A 26 0.09 9.45 12.25
C LYS A 26 -0.01 8.22 13.14
N GLU A 27 0.84 8.12 14.15
CA GLU A 27 0.85 7.00 15.09
C GLU A 27 -0.43 6.93 15.92
N LYS A 28 -0.93 8.06 16.39
CA LYS A 28 -2.21 8.16 17.09
C LYS A 28 -3.37 7.70 16.22
N PHE A 29 -3.41 8.15 14.96
CA PHE A 29 -4.42 7.74 14.00
C PHE A 29 -4.40 6.23 13.77
N ILE A 30 -3.22 5.65 13.47
CA ILE A 30 -3.05 4.22 13.25
C ILE A 30 -3.46 3.42 14.50
N SER A 31 -3.02 3.83 15.68
CA SER A 31 -3.35 3.16 16.94
C SER A 31 -4.85 3.21 17.23
N SER A 32 -5.51 4.32 16.96
CA SER A 32 -6.95 4.48 17.10
C SER A 32 -7.71 3.56 16.15
N LEU A 33 -7.31 3.50 14.88
CA LEU A 33 -7.90 2.62 13.87
C LEU A 33 -7.72 1.15 14.25
N MET A 34 -6.53 0.74 14.64
CA MET A 34 -6.21 -0.63 15.08
C MET A 34 -7.05 -1.10 16.27
N LYS A 35 -7.40 -0.20 17.20
CA LYS A 35 -8.29 -0.50 18.33
C LYS A 35 -9.73 -0.76 17.91
N GLN A 36 -10.18 -0.17 16.82
CA GLN A 36 -11.53 -0.35 16.28
C GLN A 36 -11.68 -1.63 15.44
N MET A 37 -10.57 -2.17 14.92
CA MET A 37 -10.58 -3.33 14.05
C MET A 37 -10.86 -4.63 14.79
N THR A 38 -11.74 -5.45 14.22
CA THR A 38 -11.89 -6.85 14.60
C THR A 38 -10.66 -7.67 14.17
N LEU A 39 -10.54 -8.90 14.66
CA LEU A 39 -9.45 -9.80 14.24
C LEU A 39 -9.53 -10.08 12.73
N ASP A 40 -10.71 -10.33 12.19
CA ASP A 40 -10.92 -10.60 10.77
C ASP A 40 -10.52 -9.42 9.89
N GLU A 41 -10.84 -8.19 10.31
CA GLU A 41 -10.42 -6.98 9.60
C GLU A 41 -8.90 -6.78 9.65
N LYS A 42 -8.24 -7.11 10.77
CA LYS A 42 -6.77 -7.08 10.87
C LYS A 42 -6.11 -8.09 9.93
N ILE A 43 -6.63 -9.32 9.92
CA ILE A 43 -6.18 -10.36 8.99
C ILE A 43 -6.42 -9.92 7.54
N GLY A 44 -7.60 -9.33 7.28
CA GLY A 44 -7.95 -8.81 5.97
C GLY A 44 -6.98 -7.75 5.44
N GLN A 45 -6.44 -6.88 6.29
CA GLN A 45 -5.44 -5.90 5.86
C GLN A 45 -4.12 -6.54 5.41
N LEU A 46 -3.82 -7.75 5.86
CA LEU A 46 -2.64 -8.53 5.43
C LEU A 46 -2.93 -9.35 4.17
N ALA A 47 -4.21 -9.52 3.81
CA ALA A 47 -4.61 -10.31 2.66
C ALA A 47 -4.45 -9.53 1.36
N GLN A 48 -3.79 -10.16 0.38
CA GLN A 48 -3.71 -9.69 -0.98
C GLN A 48 -4.41 -10.67 -1.91
N CYS A 49 -5.22 -10.18 -2.84
CA CYS A 49 -5.78 -11.01 -3.90
C CYS A 49 -5.42 -10.50 -5.29
N THR A 50 -5.36 -11.41 -6.25
CA THR A 50 -5.18 -11.05 -7.66
C THR A 50 -6.53 -10.75 -8.32
N TYR A 51 -6.52 -9.85 -9.32
CA TYR A 51 -7.71 -9.51 -10.11
C TYR A 51 -8.29 -10.74 -10.83
N ARG A 52 -7.41 -11.50 -11.49
CA ARG A 52 -7.76 -12.75 -12.18
C ARG A 52 -7.28 -13.93 -11.35
N GLY A 53 -8.16 -14.82 -11.00
CA GLY A 53 -7.84 -16.01 -10.21
C GLY A 53 -8.75 -16.19 -9.01
N ASN A 54 -8.75 -17.37 -8.45
CA ASN A 54 -9.52 -17.69 -7.26
C ASN A 54 -8.78 -17.18 -6.01
N PHE A 55 -9.55 -16.79 -5.00
CA PHE A 55 -9.03 -16.51 -3.69
C PHE A 55 -8.55 -17.83 -3.07
N THR A 56 -7.29 -17.87 -2.62
CA THR A 56 -6.73 -19.01 -1.92
C THR A 56 -6.77 -18.75 -0.41
N GLY A 57 -7.47 -19.57 0.34
CA GLY A 57 -7.60 -19.44 1.79
C GLY A 57 -8.60 -20.45 2.33
N PRO A 58 -8.80 -20.47 3.66
CA PRO A 58 -9.72 -21.42 4.31
C PRO A 58 -11.15 -21.39 3.77
N ASP A 59 -11.60 -20.24 3.31
CA ASP A 59 -12.94 -20.02 2.71
C ASP A 59 -12.93 -20.14 1.18
N GLY A 60 -11.83 -20.62 0.59
CA GLY A 60 -11.46 -20.61 -0.83
C GLY A 60 -12.60 -20.71 -1.83
N GLY A 61 -13.10 -19.59 -2.31
CA GLY A 61 -13.96 -19.51 -3.48
C GLY A 61 -15.46 -19.57 -3.25
N ASN A 62 -15.94 -19.71 -2.03
CA ASN A 62 -17.38 -19.78 -1.73
C ASN A 62 -18.08 -18.42 -1.72
N ILE A 63 -17.34 -17.34 -1.59
CA ILE A 63 -17.86 -15.96 -1.55
C ILE A 63 -17.23 -15.16 -2.71
N PRO A 64 -18.03 -14.35 -3.44
CA PRO A 64 -17.48 -13.48 -4.47
C PRO A 64 -16.42 -12.52 -3.91
N LYS A 65 -15.38 -12.25 -4.68
CA LYS A 65 -14.26 -11.38 -4.30
C LYS A 65 -14.73 -9.98 -3.86
N GLU A 66 -15.72 -9.46 -4.54
CA GLU A 66 -16.37 -8.19 -4.23
C GLU A 66 -16.94 -8.15 -2.82
N GLU A 67 -17.46 -9.27 -2.34
CA GLU A 67 -18.00 -9.36 -0.99
C GLU A 67 -16.93 -9.38 0.07
N TYR A 68 -15.79 -10.07 -0.18
CA TYR A 68 -14.61 -9.97 0.70
C TYR A 68 -14.10 -8.54 0.84
N VAL A 69 -14.10 -7.78 -0.27
CA VAL A 69 -13.72 -6.36 -0.26
C VAL A 69 -14.69 -5.54 0.57
N ARG A 70 -16.01 -5.72 0.39
CA ARG A 70 -17.04 -5.00 1.19
C ARG A 70 -16.94 -5.30 2.68
N GLN A 71 -16.56 -6.51 3.04
CA GLN A 71 -16.37 -6.93 4.42
C GLN A 71 -15.06 -6.43 5.04
N GLY A 72 -14.19 -5.77 4.27
CA GLY A 72 -12.87 -5.34 4.74
C GLY A 72 -11.89 -6.48 4.98
N ARG A 73 -12.11 -7.63 4.34
CA ARG A 73 -11.28 -8.84 4.46
C ARG A 73 -10.17 -8.93 3.40
N ILE A 74 -9.95 -7.87 2.64
CA ILE A 74 -8.86 -7.72 1.67
C ILE A 74 -8.28 -6.33 1.83
N GLY A 75 -6.97 -6.22 2.03
CA GLY A 75 -6.25 -4.95 2.17
C GLY A 75 -5.58 -4.48 0.88
N SER A 76 -5.29 -5.40 -0.03
CA SER A 76 -4.63 -5.05 -1.30
C SER A 76 -5.07 -5.95 -2.45
N MET A 77 -4.98 -5.41 -3.66
CA MET A 77 -5.25 -6.16 -4.89
C MET A 77 -4.09 -6.02 -5.87
N LEU A 78 -3.74 -7.15 -6.50
CA LEU A 78 -2.68 -7.23 -7.50
C LEU A 78 -3.27 -7.37 -8.91
N ASN A 79 -2.64 -6.72 -9.88
CA ASN A 79 -2.96 -6.84 -11.31
C ASN A 79 -4.37 -6.36 -11.70
N VAL A 80 -4.94 -5.42 -10.95
CA VAL A 80 -6.14 -4.69 -11.38
C VAL A 80 -5.70 -3.58 -12.33
N ILE A 81 -6.09 -3.66 -13.59
CA ILE A 81 -5.68 -2.73 -14.63
C ILE A 81 -6.89 -1.93 -15.12
N GLY A 82 -6.69 -0.62 -15.26
CA GLY A 82 -7.70 0.29 -15.78
C GLY A 82 -8.48 1.03 -14.68
N VAL A 83 -8.74 2.29 -14.96
CA VAL A 83 -9.36 3.23 -14.00
C VAL A 83 -10.75 2.75 -13.56
N LYS A 84 -11.53 2.14 -14.47
CA LYS A 84 -12.88 1.66 -14.18
C LYS A 84 -12.89 0.61 -13.08
N ASP A 85 -12.04 -0.41 -13.21
CA ASP A 85 -12.02 -1.53 -12.26
C ASP A 85 -11.37 -1.13 -10.93
N ILE A 86 -10.29 -0.36 -10.97
CA ILE A 86 -9.65 0.20 -9.75
C ILE A 86 -10.67 1.04 -8.96
N ARG A 87 -11.41 1.93 -9.63
CA ARG A 87 -12.44 2.76 -8.99
C ARG A 87 -13.55 1.90 -8.41
N ARG A 88 -14.06 0.91 -9.15
CA ARG A 88 -15.10 -0.02 -8.69
C ARG A 88 -14.69 -0.73 -7.40
N TYR A 89 -13.50 -1.32 -7.34
CA TYR A 89 -13.03 -2.00 -6.14
C TYR A 89 -12.77 -1.04 -4.98
N GLN A 90 -12.30 0.16 -5.26
CA GLN A 90 -12.13 1.19 -4.24
C GLN A 90 -13.47 1.64 -3.63
N GLU A 91 -14.49 1.82 -4.46
CA GLU A 91 -15.85 2.13 -4.00
C GLU A 91 -16.43 1.01 -3.13
N LEU A 92 -16.17 -0.26 -3.48
CA LEU A 92 -16.56 -1.40 -2.65
C LEU A 92 -15.84 -1.39 -1.30
N ALA A 93 -14.54 -1.13 -1.27
CA ALA A 93 -13.76 -1.05 -0.02
C ALA A 93 -14.28 0.06 0.91
N LEU A 94 -14.66 1.20 0.34
CA LEU A 94 -15.22 2.32 1.09
C LEU A 94 -16.66 2.06 1.62
N GLN A 95 -17.30 0.97 1.21
CA GLN A 95 -18.57 0.49 1.80
C GLN A 95 -18.33 -0.38 3.04
N SER A 96 -17.10 -0.82 3.31
CA SER A 96 -16.76 -1.57 4.52
C SER A 96 -16.97 -0.72 5.79
N ARG A 97 -17.11 -1.38 6.93
CA ARG A 97 -17.37 -0.72 8.23
C ARG A 97 -16.36 0.36 8.59
N LEU A 98 -15.09 0.10 8.32
CA LEU A 98 -13.99 1.04 8.64
C LEU A 98 -13.57 1.92 7.46
N ARG A 99 -14.12 1.67 6.28
CA ARG A 99 -13.87 2.44 5.04
C ARG A 99 -12.37 2.57 4.71
N ILE A 100 -11.59 1.54 5.01
CA ILE A 100 -10.18 1.52 4.70
C ILE A 100 -10.02 1.29 3.20
N PRO A 101 -9.34 2.19 2.47
CA PRO A 101 -9.14 2.04 1.03
C PRO A 101 -8.18 0.89 0.73
N LEU A 102 -8.34 0.26 -0.46
CA LEU A 102 -7.44 -0.75 -0.97
C LEU A 102 -6.13 -0.15 -1.48
N ILE A 103 -5.05 -0.91 -1.32
CA ILE A 103 -3.80 -0.68 -2.04
C ILE A 103 -3.82 -1.52 -3.32
N PHE A 104 -3.41 -0.93 -4.45
CA PHE A 104 -3.30 -1.62 -5.72
C PHE A 104 -1.85 -1.75 -6.14
N GLY A 105 -1.48 -2.96 -6.54
CA GLY A 105 -0.18 -3.27 -7.12
C GLY A 105 -0.32 -3.81 -8.54
N LEU A 106 0.72 -3.62 -9.34
CA LEU A 106 0.85 -4.23 -10.65
C LEU A 106 2.18 -4.98 -10.70
N ASP A 107 2.09 -6.21 -11.14
CA ASP A 107 3.25 -7.08 -11.35
C ASP A 107 3.88 -6.73 -12.70
N VAL A 108 4.93 -5.93 -12.66
CA VAL A 108 5.62 -5.38 -13.84
C VAL A 108 7.08 -5.86 -13.82
N ILE A 109 7.27 -7.18 -13.89
CA ILE A 109 8.57 -7.83 -13.71
C ILE A 109 9.58 -7.40 -14.79
N HIS A 110 9.12 -7.25 -16.03
CA HIS A 110 9.96 -6.90 -17.17
C HIS A 110 9.32 -5.90 -18.13
N GLY A 111 8.52 -4.98 -17.59
CA GLY A 111 7.84 -3.93 -18.34
C GLY A 111 6.33 -4.13 -18.47
N TYR A 112 5.60 -3.02 -18.71
CA TYR A 112 4.15 -3.00 -18.83
C TYR A 112 3.70 -2.83 -20.29
N ARG A 113 4.16 -1.76 -20.95
CA ARG A 113 3.89 -1.48 -22.38
C ARG A 113 5.14 -1.65 -23.23
N THR A 114 6.28 -1.29 -22.65
CA THR A 114 7.60 -1.55 -23.21
C THR A 114 8.16 -2.75 -22.50
N GLY A 115 8.57 -3.78 -23.25
CA GLY A 115 9.25 -4.95 -22.71
C GLY A 115 10.71 -4.62 -22.38
N PHE A 116 11.16 -5.05 -21.21
CA PHE A 116 12.56 -5.04 -20.80
C PHE A 116 13.06 -6.46 -20.63
N PRO A 117 14.37 -6.70 -20.61
CA PRO A 117 14.93 -8.01 -20.25
C PRO A 117 14.40 -8.46 -18.88
N LEU A 118 14.31 -9.76 -18.67
CA LEU A 118 14.02 -10.29 -17.33
C LEU A 118 15.17 -9.96 -16.38
N PRO A 119 14.89 -9.57 -15.12
CA PRO A 119 15.95 -9.26 -14.14
C PRO A 119 16.99 -10.38 -13.97
N LEU A 120 16.55 -11.64 -14.13
CA LEU A 120 17.46 -12.79 -14.11
C LEU A 120 18.43 -12.80 -15.30
N ALA A 121 17.99 -12.38 -16.48
CA ALA A 121 18.84 -12.28 -17.68
C ALA A 121 19.83 -11.12 -17.53
N GLU A 122 19.40 -9.99 -16.97
CA GLU A 122 20.26 -8.85 -16.66
C GLU A 122 21.34 -9.25 -15.64
N ALA A 123 20.96 -9.89 -14.54
CA ALA A 123 21.90 -10.38 -13.54
C ALA A 123 22.88 -11.42 -14.10
N ALA A 124 22.47 -12.27 -15.05
CA ALA A 124 23.31 -13.26 -15.71
C ALA A 124 24.35 -12.64 -16.67
N SER A 125 24.20 -11.38 -17.04
CA SER A 125 25.21 -10.66 -17.84
C SER A 125 26.49 -10.37 -17.07
N PHE A 126 26.41 -10.27 -15.75
CA PHE A 126 27.51 -9.82 -14.87
C PHE A 126 28.09 -8.43 -15.25
N ASP A 127 27.32 -7.63 -15.98
CA ASP A 127 27.72 -6.30 -16.45
C ASP A 127 26.86 -5.22 -15.76
N LEU A 128 27.42 -4.61 -14.71
CA LEU A 128 26.74 -3.56 -13.95
C LEU A 128 26.53 -2.25 -14.75
N ALA A 129 27.22 -2.07 -15.86
CA ALA A 129 27.04 -0.88 -16.70
C ALA A 129 25.85 -1.04 -17.67
N MET A 130 25.40 -2.28 -17.90
CA MET A 130 24.27 -2.59 -18.77
C MET A 130 22.94 -2.55 -18.01
N ILE A 131 22.95 -2.72 -16.70
CA ILE A 131 21.80 -2.72 -15.81
C ILE A 131 21.56 -1.30 -15.29
#